data_d7d2ae48eaa8e41ce99fdace7af3cc79
#
_entry.id   d7d2ae48eaa8e41ce99fdace7af3cc79
#
_cell.length_a   1.000
_cell.length_b   1.000
_cell.length_c   1.000
_cell.angle_alpha   90.00
_cell.angle_beta   90.00
_cell.angle_gamma   90.00
#
_symmetry.space_group_name_H-M   'P 1'
#
loop_
_entity.id
_entity.type
_entity.pdbx_description
1 polymer ?
#
loop_
_entity_poly.entity_id
_entity_poly.type
_entity_poly.pdbx_seq_one_letter_code
_entity_poly.pdbx_strand_id
1 'polypeptide(L)'
;MNKDIEKAKEKFGLLLEGQLKRITSMKAQGDYIDYNELKPIIIGIVGGDGIGPTITSNAQEVLEFLLQEEISSGKVKFKEIEGLTIENRAQELKAIPEDILQELKKCHVILKDQPPPPGKEINGPILKVPM
;
A
#
# COMPACT_ATOMS: atom_id res chain seq x y z
N MET A 1 21.04 32.78 -18.30
CA MET A 1 20.32 32.18 -17.13
C MET A 1 20.71 30.73 -17.04
N ASN A 2 21.00 30.22 -15.85
CA ASN A 2 21.54 28.86 -15.66
C ASN A 2 20.45 27.80 -15.95
N LYS A 3 20.69 26.92 -16.94
CA LYS A 3 19.75 25.86 -17.34
C LYS A 3 19.32 24.96 -16.18
N ASP A 4 20.18 24.81 -15.19
CA ASP A 4 19.87 23.98 -14.02
C ASP A 4 18.86 24.65 -13.08
N ILE A 5 18.90 25.99 -12.99
CA ILE A 5 17.91 26.76 -12.23
C ILE A 5 16.53 26.65 -12.89
N GLU A 6 16.44 26.74 -14.20
CA GLU A 6 15.17 26.63 -14.93
C GLU A 6 14.57 25.22 -14.78
N LYS A 7 15.39 24.16 -14.90
CA LYS A 7 14.94 22.79 -14.63
C LYS A 7 14.46 22.60 -13.20
N ALA A 8 15.15 23.23 -12.23
CA ALA A 8 14.74 23.14 -10.84
C ALA A 8 13.39 23.82 -10.58
N LYS A 9 13.17 25.00 -11.18
CA LYS A 9 11.88 25.71 -11.10
C LYS A 9 10.75 24.90 -11.73
N GLU A 10 10.98 24.31 -12.90
CA GLU A 10 10.00 23.47 -13.58
C GLU A 10 9.61 22.26 -12.73
N LYS A 11 10.60 21.51 -12.22
CA LYS A 11 10.36 20.37 -11.33
C LYS A 11 9.62 20.76 -10.06
N PHE A 12 9.98 21.89 -9.46
CA PHE A 12 9.30 22.39 -8.27
C PHE A 12 7.85 22.81 -8.58
N GLY A 13 7.61 23.44 -9.73
CA GLY A 13 6.27 23.77 -10.19
C GLY A 13 5.38 22.52 -10.34
N LEU A 14 5.87 21.48 -11.02
CA LEU A 14 5.16 20.20 -11.19
C LEU A 14 4.89 19.52 -9.85
N LEU A 15 5.82 19.58 -8.91
CA LEU A 15 5.64 19.04 -7.56
C LEU A 15 4.52 19.79 -6.82
N LEU A 16 4.51 21.10 -6.85
CA LEU A 16 3.46 21.93 -6.23
C LEU A 16 2.08 21.65 -6.84
N GLU A 17 1.99 21.59 -8.17
CA GLU A 17 0.73 21.25 -8.85
C GLU A 17 0.23 19.87 -8.43
N GLY A 18 1.11 18.87 -8.33
CA GLY A 18 0.78 17.54 -7.84
C GLY A 18 0.24 17.55 -6.41
N GLN A 19 0.86 18.32 -5.52
CA GLN A 19 0.41 18.45 -4.13
C GLN A 19 -0.95 19.19 -4.02
N LEU A 20 -1.16 20.24 -4.82
CA LEU A 20 -2.44 20.94 -4.84
C LEU A 20 -3.59 20.04 -5.34
N LYS A 21 -3.34 19.27 -6.41
CA LYS A 21 -4.32 18.26 -6.87
C LYS A 21 -4.65 17.24 -5.79
N ARG A 22 -3.62 16.76 -5.08
CA ARG A 22 -3.80 15.82 -3.96
C ARG A 22 -4.66 16.43 -2.85
N ILE A 23 -4.36 17.65 -2.41
CA ILE A 23 -5.13 18.35 -1.37
C ILE A 23 -6.59 18.53 -1.82
N THR A 24 -6.82 18.91 -3.07
CA THR A 24 -8.17 19.08 -3.61
C THR A 24 -8.94 17.75 -3.61
N SER A 25 -8.28 16.67 -4.03
CA SER A 25 -8.87 15.33 -4.00
C SER A 25 -9.19 14.88 -2.56
N MET A 26 -8.29 15.11 -1.60
CA MET A 26 -8.52 14.78 -0.20
C MET A 26 -9.71 15.55 0.39
N LYS A 27 -9.83 16.85 0.08
CA LYS A 27 -10.98 17.67 0.52
C LYS A 27 -12.30 17.21 -0.08
N ALA A 28 -12.27 16.71 -1.31
CA ALA A 28 -13.47 16.19 -1.99
C ALA A 28 -13.92 14.81 -1.47
N GLN A 29 -13.00 14.03 -0.87
CA GLN A 29 -13.31 12.69 -0.33
C GLN A 29 -13.97 12.72 1.06
N GLY A 30 -14.05 13.89 1.70
CA GLY A 30 -14.56 14.02 3.07
C GLY A 30 -13.53 13.60 4.13
N ASP A 31 -13.80 13.94 5.38
CA ASP A 31 -12.83 13.80 6.47
C ASP A 31 -12.83 12.41 7.13
N TYR A 32 -13.78 11.50 6.76
CA TYR A 32 -14.09 10.38 7.63
C TYR A 32 -14.69 9.18 6.90
N ILE A 33 -14.16 8.00 7.17
CA ILE A 33 -14.82 6.74 6.78
C ILE A 33 -15.64 6.28 7.98
N ASP A 34 -16.97 6.26 7.86
CA ASP A 34 -17.81 5.62 8.86
C ASP A 34 -17.87 4.11 8.60
N TYR A 35 -17.11 3.37 9.40
CA TYR A 35 -17.04 1.91 9.30
C TYR A 35 -18.38 1.22 9.62
N ASN A 36 -19.31 1.88 10.30
CA ASN A 36 -20.63 1.32 10.58
C ASN A 36 -21.51 1.28 9.33
N GLU A 37 -21.29 2.20 8.40
CA GLU A 37 -22.04 2.26 7.13
C GLU A 37 -21.45 1.36 6.04
N LEU A 38 -20.20 0.91 6.20
CA LEU A 38 -19.54 0.06 5.21
C LEU A 38 -20.06 -1.38 5.26
N LYS A 39 -20.49 -1.90 4.12
CA LYS A 39 -20.88 -3.32 3.93
C LYS A 39 -20.49 -3.78 2.53
N PRO A 40 -19.45 -4.62 2.39
CA PRO A 40 -18.55 -5.13 3.43
C PRO A 40 -17.41 -4.17 3.80
N ILE A 41 -16.86 -4.32 5.00
CA ILE A 41 -15.53 -3.84 5.34
C ILE A 41 -14.53 -4.80 4.70
N ILE A 42 -13.68 -4.30 3.81
CA ILE A 42 -12.68 -5.13 3.11
C ILE A 42 -11.35 -5.02 3.83
N ILE A 43 -10.84 -6.15 4.29
CA ILE A 43 -9.52 -6.28 4.92
C ILE A 43 -8.57 -6.87 3.88
N GLY A 44 -7.62 -6.08 3.40
CA GLY A 44 -6.58 -6.52 2.48
C GLY A 44 -5.47 -7.26 3.23
N ILE A 45 -5.10 -8.44 2.76
CA ILE A 45 -4.00 -9.24 3.31
C ILE A 45 -2.82 -9.18 2.34
N VAL A 46 -1.68 -8.73 2.83
CA VAL A 46 -0.45 -8.59 2.04
C VAL A 46 0.66 -9.38 2.72
N GLY A 47 0.93 -10.57 2.21
CA GLY A 47 1.96 -11.47 2.75
C GLY A 47 3.39 -10.98 2.52
N GLY A 48 3.64 -10.35 1.37
CA GLY A 48 5.00 -9.93 1.00
C GLY A 48 5.94 -11.09 0.73
N ASP A 49 7.17 -11.00 1.22
CA ASP A 49 8.26 -11.93 0.96
C ASP A 49 8.66 -12.76 2.18
N GLY A 50 9.42 -13.81 1.95
CA GLY A 50 10.08 -14.60 2.98
C GLY A 50 9.09 -15.27 3.93
N ILE A 51 9.15 -14.95 5.22
CA ILE A 51 8.28 -15.47 6.27
C ILE A 51 6.91 -14.76 6.33
N GLY A 52 6.78 -13.64 5.62
CA GLY A 52 5.59 -12.79 5.62
C GLY A 52 4.29 -13.52 5.33
N PRO A 53 4.18 -14.34 4.27
CA PRO A 53 2.98 -15.11 3.97
C PRO A 53 2.54 -16.01 5.12
N THR A 54 3.48 -16.66 5.80
CA THR A 54 3.16 -17.53 6.96
C THR A 54 2.63 -16.73 8.14
N ILE A 55 3.25 -15.60 8.45
CA ILE A 55 2.83 -14.76 9.59
C ILE A 55 1.47 -14.13 9.32
N THR A 56 1.24 -13.61 8.10
CA THR A 56 -0.04 -13.00 7.74
C THR A 56 -1.16 -14.02 7.67
N SER A 57 -0.89 -15.26 7.20
CA SER A 57 -1.87 -16.35 7.21
C SER A 57 -2.29 -16.70 8.64
N ASN A 58 -1.34 -16.87 9.56
CA ASN A 58 -1.66 -17.16 10.97
C ASN A 58 -2.46 -16.01 11.62
N ALA A 59 -2.10 -14.75 11.31
CA ALA A 59 -2.84 -13.60 11.82
C ALA A 59 -4.25 -13.52 11.21
N GLN A 60 -4.41 -13.89 9.95
CA GLN A 60 -5.70 -13.97 9.27
C GLN A 60 -6.60 -15.04 9.93
N GLU A 61 -6.07 -16.23 10.20
CA GLU A 61 -6.82 -17.29 10.89
C GLU A 61 -7.37 -16.84 12.25
N VAL A 62 -6.56 -16.10 13.01
CA VAL A 62 -7.01 -15.52 14.29
C VAL A 62 -8.13 -14.50 14.07
N LEU A 63 -7.98 -13.61 13.07
CA LEU A 63 -9.02 -12.64 12.75
C LEU A 63 -10.30 -13.31 12.24
N GLU A 64 -10.21 -14.36 11.43
CA GLU A 64 -11.37 -15.12 10.95
C GLU A 64 -12.12 -15.77 12.11
N PHE A 65 -11.40 -16.30 13.08
CA PHE A 65 -12.00 -16.84 14.29
C PHE A 65 -12.72 -15.76 15.11
N LEU A 66 -12.09 -14.62 15.32
CA LEU A 66 -12.66 -13.52 16.11
C LEU A 66 -13.84 -12.82 15.42
N LEU A 67 -13.83 -12.77 14.09
CA LEU A 67 -14.82 -12.05 13.26
C LEU A 67 -15.80 -13.01 12.56
N GLN A 68 -15.96 -14.22 13.07
CA GLN A 68 -16.75 -15.28 12.43
C GLN A 68 -18.20 -14.84 12.15
N GLU A 69 -18.81 -14.11 13.06
CA GLU A 69 -20.18 -13.60 12.89
C GLU A 69 -20.25 -12.50 11.81
N GLU A 70 -19.30 -11.58 11.80
CA GLU A 70 -19.23 -10.50 10.82
C GLU A 70 -18.93 -11.01 9.41
N ILE A 71 -18.10 -12.05 9.29
CA ILE A 71 -17.82 -12.71 8.02
C ILE A 71 -19.07 -13.44 7.51
N SER A 72 -19.73 -14.21 8.38
CA SER A 72 -20.93 -14.96 8.03
C SER A 72 -22.10 -14.05 7.63
N SER A 73 -22.21 -12.89 8.26
CA SER A 73 -23.22 -11.86 7.92
C SER A 73 -22.84 -11.03 6.68
N GLY A 74 -21.64 -11.23 6.12
CA GLY A 74 -21.14 -10.46 5.00
C GLY A 74 -20.71 -9.02 5.33
N LYS A 75 -20.57 -8.69 6.61
CA LYS A 75 -20.11 -7.38 7.08
C LYS A 75 -18.61 -7.18 6.88
N VAL A 76 -17.83 -8.26 6.95
CA VAL A 76 -16.38 -8.26 6.76
C VAL A 76 -16.01 -9.24 5.65
N LYS A 77 -15.04 -8.86 4.82
CA LYS A 77 -14.42 -9.73 3.80
C LYS A 77 -12.91 -9.57 3.81
N PHE A 78 -12.20 -10.69 3.73
CA PHE A 78 -10.77 -10.69 3.46
C PHE A 78 -10.50 -10.69 1.96
N LYS A 79 -9.44 -10.02 1.56
CA LYS A 79 -8.96 -9.96 0.18
C LYS A 79 -7.46 -10.11 0.16
N GLU A 80 -6.97 -11.18 -0.42
CA GLU A 80 -5.55 -11.35 -0.67
C GLU A 80 -5.08 -10.41 -1.78
N ILE A 81 -3.94 -9.77 -1.55
CA ILE A 81 -3.27 -8.88 -2.49
C ILE A 81 -1.87 -9.41 -2.72
N GLU A 82 -1.71 -10.01 -3.87
CA GLU A 82 -0.45 -10.59 -4.32
C GLU A 82 0.42 -9.55 -5.05
N GLY A 83 1.67 -9.91 -5.28
CA GLY A 83 2.58 -9.13 -6.14
C GLY A 83 3.37 -8.03 -5.44
N LEU A 84 3.20 -7.81 -4.14
CA LEU A 84 4.07 -6.89 -3.39
C LEU A 84 5.35 -7.61 -2.94
N THR A 85 6.07 -8.19 -3.90
CA THR A 85 7.31 -8.92 -3.69
C THR A 85 8.52 -8.08 -4.09
N ILE A 86 9.71 -8.47 -3.61
CA ILE A 86 10.97 -7.80 -3.93
C ILE A 86 11.23 -7.88 -5.44
N GLU A 87 10.95 -9.01 -6.07
CA GLU A 87 11.13 -9.22 -7.50
C GLU A 87 10.30 -8.26 -8.34
N ASN A 88 9.01 -8.15 -8.06
CA ASN A 88 8.12 -7.26 -8.80
C ASN A 88 8.49 -5.79 -8.58
N ARG A 89 8.83 -5.42 -7.35
CA ARG A 89 9.28 -4.07 -7.02
C ARG A 89 10.60 -3.71 -7.72
N ALA A 90 11.52 -4.67 -7.81
CA ALA A 90 12.78 -4.51 -8.51
C ALA A 90 12.58 -4.38 -10.04
N GLN A 91 11.68 -5.16 -10.62
CA GLN A 91 11.37 -5.07 -12.07
C GLN A 91 10.75 -3.73 -12.44
N GLU A 92 9.82 -3.23 -11.65
CA GLU A 92 9.16 -1.96 -11.93
C GLU A 92 9.90 -0.73 -11.41
N LEU A 93 10.97 -0.92 -10.65
CA LEU A 93 11.72 0.16 -9.97
C LEU A 93 10.81 1.06 -9.11
N LYS A 94 9.75 0.48 -8.56
CA LYS A 94 8.78 1.18 -7.71
C LYS A 94 8.69 0.50 -6.34
N ALA A 95 8.45 1.31 -5.31
CA ALA A 95 8.20 0.79 -3.96
C ALA A 95 6.91 -0.01 -3.90
N ILE A 96 5.89 0.43 -4.63
CA ILE A 96 4.60 -0.25 -4.81
C ILE A 96 4.25 -0.12 -6.30
N PRO A 97 4.07 -1.23 -7.03
CA PRO A 97 3.52 -1.23 -8.39
C PRO A 97 2.14 -0.54 -8.44
N GLU A 98 1.83 0.11 -9.55
CA GLU A 98 0.62 0.93 -9.63
C GLU A 98 -0.68 0.10 -9.54
N ASP A 99 -0.70 -1.07 -10.15
CA ASP A 99 -1.80 -2.03 -10.08
C ASP A 99 -2.07 -2.49 -8.65
N ILE A 100 -1.01 -2.85 -7.91
CA ILE A 100 -1.09 -3.22 -6.49
C ILE A 100 -1.57 -2.04 -5.65
N LEU A 101 -1.09 -0.83 -5.93
CA LEU A 101 -1.55 0.37 -5.22
C LEU A 101 -3.07 0.60 -5.42
N GLN A 102 -3.58 0.36 -6.62
CA GLN A 102 -5.02 0.46 -6.87
C GLN A 102 -5.82 -0.61 -6.14
N GLU A 103 -5.29 -1.83 -6.01
CA GLU A 103 -5.93 -2.88 -5.23
C GLU A 103 -5.93 -2.56 -3.72
N LEU A 104 -4.82 -2.04 -3.20
CA LEU A 104 -4.73 -1.58 -1.80
C LEU A 104 -5.73 -0.46 -1.49
N LYS A 105 -5.93 0.48 -2.42
CA LYS A 105 -6.90 1.58 -2.26
C LYS A 105 -8.35 1.12 -2.21
N LYS A 106 -8.67 -0.08 -2.67
CA LYS A 106 -10.01 -0.67 -2.57
C LYS A 106 -10.27 -1.31 -1.21
N CYS A 107 -9.24 -1.47 -0.38
CA CYS A 107 -9.35 -2.03 0.96
C CYS A 107 -9.57 -0.92 1.99
N HIS A 108 -10.36 -1.21 3.03
CA HIS A 108 -10.61 -0.29 4.11
C HIS A 108 -9.61 -0.43 5.26
N VAL A 109 -9.11 -1.66 5.44
CA VAL A 109 -8.06 -2.01 6.41
C VAL A 109 -7.05 -2.87 5.68
N ILE A 110 -5.77 -2.76 6.04
CA ILE A 110 -4.69 -3.54 5.43
C ILE A 110 -3.89 -4.22 6.54
N LEU A 111 -3.86 -5.55 6.49
CA LEU A 111 -2.94 -6.37 7.26
C LEU A 111 -1.75 -6.71 6.39
N LYS A 112 -0.60 -6.17 6.74
CA LYS A 112 0.63 -6.31 5.97
C LYS A 112 1.78 -6.78 6.85
N ASP A 113 2.58 -7.71 6.32
CA ASP A 113 3.88 -8.03 6.91
C ASP A 113 4.85 -6.84 6.79
N GLN A 114 5.76 -6.73 7.75
CA GLN A 114 6.81 -5.72 7.69
C GLN A 114 7.85 -6.18 6.67
N PRO A 115 8.14 -5.39 5.62
CA PRO A 115 9.23 -5.73 4.72
C PRO A 115 10.53 -5.78 5.53
N PRO A 116 11.46 -6.70 5.20
CA PRO A 116 12.76 -6.73 5.84
C PRO A 116 13.40 -5.34 5.75
N PRO A 117 14.08 -4.87 6.81
CA PRO A 117 14.74 -3.58 6.79
C PRO A 117 15.72 -3.54 5.61
N PRO A 118 15.88 -2.41 4.92
CA PRO A 118 16.88 -2.26 3.89
C PRO A 118 18.25 -2.33 4.56
N GLY A 119 18.89 -3.46 4.50
CA GLY A 119 20.22 -3.58 5.03
C GLY A 119 20.57 -4.99 5.49
N LYS A 120 21.34 -5.58 4.77
CA LYS A 120 22.45 -6.52 4.81
C LYS A 120 22.31 -7.51 3.65
N GLU A 121 23.05 -7.20 2.61
CA GLU A 121 23.59 -8.13 1.61
C GLU A 121 22.71 -9.34 1.26
N ILE A 122 21.62 -9.08 0.58
CA ILE A 122 21.23 -9.96 -0.50
C ILE A 122 22.16 -9.56 -1.64
N ASN A 123 22.96 -10.48 -2.18
CA ASN A 123 23.89 -10.26 -3.28
C ASN A 123 23.12 -9.78 -4.53
N GLY A 124 22.79 -8.51 -4.57
CA GLY A 124 22.09 -7.83 -5.64
C GLY A 124 22.12 -6.33 -5.41
N PRO A 125 21.92 -5.50 -6.44
CA PRO A 125 21.94 -4.06 -6.28
C PRO A 125 20.87 -3.62 -5.27
N ILE A 126 21.31 -3.02 -4.18
CA ILE A 126 20.45 -2.45 -3.15
C ILE A 126 19.64 -1.32 -3.83
N LEU A 127 18.36 -1.54 -4.05
CA LEU A 127 17.44 -0.46 -4.40
C LEU A 127 17.36 0.49 -3.19
N LYS A 128 18.16 1.54 -3.21
CA LYS A 128 17.95 2.70 -2.34
C LYS A 128 16.64 3.34 -2.78
N VAL A 129 15.57 3.03 -2.08
CA VAL A 129 14.33 3.79 -2.22
C VAL A 129 14.57 5.14 -1.54
N PRO A 130 14.53 6.27 -2.26
CA PRO A 130 14.57 7.57 -1.60
C PRO A 130 13.35 7.68 -0.68
N MET A 131 13.64 8.01 0.58
CA MET A 131 12.59 8.41 1.52
C MET A 131 11.95 9.73 1.09
#